data_e257f9f9d54bb9dc841c0c5fde68c836
#
_entry.id   e257f9f9d54bb9dc841c0c5fde68c836
#
_cell.length_a   1.000
_cell.length_b   1.000
_cell.length_c   1.000
_cell.angle_alpha   90.00
_cell.angle_beta   90.00
_cell.angle_gamma   90.00
#
_symmetry.space_group_name_H-M   'P 1'
#
loop_
_entity.id
_entity.type
_entity.pdbx_description
1 polymer ?
#
loop_
_entity_poly.entity_id
_entity_poly.type
_entity_poly.pdbx_seq_one_letter_code
_entity_poly.pdbx_strand_id
1 'polypeptide(L)'
;MKWSGKLTGGALGMLVGGPAGAVLGFVGGHLLDEKIEEGAAARLARRRRLRAVEDTETDDDAADEARVADPDAVAAEFFRTTFEVMGHVAKADGRVSEAEIQAARRVMSDFRLSPAQIQAAIDFFSDGKDPRYDWSRAVMGLRRACAGRPDLLRVFLEIQMRTAIDGCDLRGEPRALLGRIAAVLGVGGIEFARLEAVLRQRRAESAAGARVATPGRMTLAMAYQVLGVTATAGDDEVVRAYRRQLSRHHPDKLKSNGLPESMLEHAKSRTQQIIEAWDIIRAARGIKS
;
A
#
# COMPACT_ATOMS: atom_id res chain seq x y z
N MET A 1 -28.62 -17.64 -18.67
CA MET A 1 -28.71 -16.16 -18.85
C MET A 1 -29.20 -15.56 -17.53
N LYS A 2 -28.31 -14.92 -16.80
CA LYS A 2 -28.67 -14.27 -15.53
C LYS A 2 -29.10 -12.84 -15.84
N TRP A 3 -30.38 -12.54 -15.62
CA TRP A 3 -31.01 -11.25 -15.92
C TRP A 3 -30.98 -10.27 -14.72
N SER A 4 -30.28 -10.63 -13.65
CA SER A 4 -30.33 -9.90 -12.36
C SER A 4 -29.82 -8.45 -12.44
N GLY A 5 -28.68 -8.21 -13.10
CA GLY A 5 -28.13 -6.85 -13.20
C GLY A 5 -28.93 -5.91 -14.09
N LYS A 6 -29.51 -6.46 -15.17
CA LYS A 6 -30.37 -5.68 -16.10
C LYS A 6 -31.67 -5.25 -15.45
N LEU A 7 -32.29 -6.13 -14.65
CA LEU A 7 -33.53 -5.83 -13.95
C LEU A 7 -33.33 -4.86 -12.78
N THR A 8 -32.27 -5.05 -11.99
CA THR A 8 -31.96 -4.15 -10.87
C THR A 8 -31.49 -2.77 -11.34
N GLY A 9 -30.66 -2.71 -12.38
CA GLY A 9 -30.22 -1.43 -12.96
C GLY A 9 -31.38 -0.66 -13.60
N GLY A 10 -32.26 -1.35 -14.35
CA GLY A 10 -33.46 -0.73 -14.95
C GLY A 10 -34.46 -0.23 -13.90
N ALA A 11 -34.70 -0.99 -12.83
CA ALA A 11 -35.61 -0.59 -11.76
C ALA A 11 -35.08 0.61 -10.96
N LEU A 12 -33.77 0.63 -10.64
CA LEU A 12 -33.14 1.75 -9.94
C LEU A 12 -33.12 3.02 -10.82
N GLY A 13 -32.81 2.87 -12.12
CA GLY A 13 -32.81 3.95 -13.08
C GLY A 13 -34.19 4.58 -13.27
N MET A 14 -35.27 3.76 -13.23
CA MET A 14 -36.64 4.24 -13.33
C MET A 14 -37.08 5.06 -12.11
N LEU A 15 -36.55 4.70 -10.93
CA LEU A 15 -36.86 5.37 -9.64
C LEU A 15 -36.23 6.77 -9.56
N VAL A 16 -35.08 7.00 -10.19
CA VAL A 16 -34.29 8.23 -10.09
C VAL A 16 -34.46 9.13 -11.32
N GLY A 17 -34.68 8.58 -12.51
CA GLY A 17 -34.67 9.33 -13.79
C GLY A 17 -35.85 9.01 -14.72
N GLY A 18 -36.93 8.35 -14.26
CA GLY A 18 -38.10 8.02 -15.08
C GLY A 18 -37.76 7.04 -16.22
N PRO A 19 -38.54 7.05 -17.34
CA PRO A 19 -38.34 6.12 -18.45
C PRO A 19 -36.97 6.22 -19.11
N ALA A 20 -36.38 7.42 -19.19
CA ALA A 20 -35.04 7.62 -19.72
C ALA A 20 -33.96 7.06 -18.79
N GLY A 21 -34.12 7.18 -17.47
CA GLY A 21 -33.27 6.59 -16.48
C GLY A 21 -33.30 5.05 -16.46
N ALA A 22 -34.46 4.47 -16.76
CA ALA A 22 -34.60 3.02 -16.87
C ALA A 22 -33.77 2.43 -18.03
N VAL A 23 -33.71 3.12 -19.17
CA VAL A 23 -32.88 2.72 -20.32
C VAL A 23 -31.41 2.83 -20.01
N LEU A 24 -30.97 3.91 -19.41
CA LEU A 24 -29.57 4.10 -18.98
C LEU A 24 -29.16 3.09 -17.89
N GLY A 25 -30.04 2.82 -16.92
CA GLY A 25 -29.81 1.81 -15.88
C GLY A 25 -29.75 0.39 -16.43
N PHE A 26 -30.55 0.06 -17.44
CA PHE A 26 -30.54 -1.24 -18.12
C PHE A 26 -29.24 -1.45 -18.92
N VAL A 27 -28.78 -0.41 -19.67
CA VAL A 27 -27.51 -0.44 -20.42
C VAL A 27 -26.32 -0.51 -19.45
N GLY A 28 -26.33 0.27 -18.39
CA GLY A 28 -25.29 0.23 -17.35
C GLY A 28 -25.22 -1.12 -16.63
N GLY A 29 -26.37 -1.73 -16.33
CA GLY A 29 -26.48 -3.07 -15.74
C GLY A 29 -25.97 -4.18 -16.68
N HIS A 30 -26.17 -4.03 -18.00
CA HIS A 30 -25.67 -4.96 -18.99
C HIS A 30 -24.13 -4.93 -19.08
N LEU A 31 -23.54 -3.73 -19.11
CA LEU A 31 -22.08 -3.57 -19.12
C LEU A 31 -21.41 -4.06 -17.82
N LEU A 32 -22.10 -3.95 -16.69
CA LEU A 32 -21.66 -4.50 -15.41
C LEU A 32 -21.70 -6.03 -15.39
N ASP A 33 -22.77 -6.66 -15.89
CA ASP A 33 -22.90 -8.12 -15.97
C ASP A 33 -21.82 -8.72 -16.89
N GLU A 34 -21.52 -8.09 -18.03
CA GLU A 34 -20.50 -8.55 -18.98
C GLU A 34 -19.07 -8.46 -18.39
N LYS A 35 -18.74 -7.36 -17.70
CA LYS A 35 -17.44 -7.21 -17.01
C LYS A 35 -17.29 -8.15 -15.81
N ILE A 36 -18.37 -8.50 -15.13
CA ILE A 36 -18.35 -9.46 -14.02
C ILE A 36 -18.08 -10.88 -14.54
N GLU A 37 -18.63 -11.25 -15.69
CA GLU A 37 -18.39 -12.58 -16.30
C GLU A 37 -16.96 -12.68 -16.87
N GLU A 38 -16.43 -11.65 -17.53
CA GLU A 38 -15.04 -11.59 -17.97
C GLU A 38 -14.05 -11.65 -16.79
N GLY A 39 -14.31 -10.90 -15.71
CA GLY A 39 -13.53 -10.94 -14.48
C GLY A 39 -13.55 -12.31 -13.80
N ALA A 40 -14.69 -13.00 -13.78
CA ALA A 40 -14.84 -14.34 -13.20
C ALA A 40 -14.11 -15.40 -14.04
N ALA A 41 -14.19 -15.33 -15.37
CA ALA A 41 -13.48 -16.22 -16.28
C ALA A 41 -11.95 -16.03 -16.20
N ALA A 42 -11.49 -14.77 -16.13
CA ALA A 42 -10.08 -14.44 -15.93
C ALA A 42 -9.55 -14.93 -14.57
N ARG A 43 -10.34 -14.84 -13.49
CA ARG A 43 -10.03 -15.40 -12.16
C ARG A 43 -9.92 -16.92 -12.20
N LEU A 44 -10.81 -17.59 -12.91
CA LEU A 44 -10.80 -19.06 -13.05
C LEU A 44 -9.62 -19.56 -13.90
N ALA A 45 -9.30 -18.86 -14.99
CA ALA A 45 -8.15 -19.15 -15.84
C ALA A 45 -6.82 -18.90 -15.09
N ARG A 46 -6.76 -17.84 -14.27
CA ARG A 46 -5.61 -17.54 -13.40
C ARG A 46 -5.44 -18.61 -12.31
N ARG A 47 -6.55 -19.07 -11.67
CA ARG A 47 -6.51 -20.19 -10.70
C ARG A 47 -6.01 -21.50 -11.33
N ARG A 48 -6.38 -21.80 -12.58
CA ARG A 48 -5.87 -22.98 -13.33
C ARG A 48 -4.38 -22.86 -13.64
N ARG A 49 -3.89 -21.66 -14.04
CA ARG A 49 -2.46 -21.42 -14.27
C ARG A 49 -1.63 -21.51 -12.99
N LEU A 50 -2.14 -21.01 -11.86
CA LEU A 50 -1.47 -21.13 -10.56
C LEU A 50 -1.38 -22.59 -10.10
N ARG A 51 -2.42 -23.42 -10.30
CA ARG A 51 -2.36 -24.86 -9.99
C ARG A 51 -1.42 -25.64 -10.90
N ALA A 52 -1.30 -25.29 -12.18
CA ALA A 52 -0.38 -25.93 -13.10
C ALA A 52 1.10 -25.64 -12.79
N VAL A 53 1.39 -24.56 -12.07
CA VAL A 53 2.75 -24.22 -11.57
C VAL A 53 3.06 -24.96 -10.27
N GLU A 54 2.04 -25.33 -9.47
CA GLU A 54 2.21 -26.10 -8.22
C GLU A 54 2.69 -27.54 -8.43
N ASP A 55 2.43 -28.14 -9.60
CA ASP A 55 2.81 -29.52 -9.90
C ASP A 55 4.24 -29.70 -10.47
N THR A 56 5.01 -28.59 -10.60
CA THR A 56 6.38 -28.61 -11.16
C THR A 56 7.48 -28.15 -10.19
N GLU A 57 7.12 -27.81 -8.93
CA GLU A 57 8.10 -27.31 -7.93
C GLU A 57 8.61 -28.43 -7.00
N THR A 58 9.41 -29.35 -7.52
CA THR A 58 10.37 -30.10 -6.71
C THR A 58 11.62 -30.30 -7.54
N ASP A 59 12.56 -29.38 -7.55
CA ASP A 59 14.01 -29.57 -7.72
C ASP A 59 14.82 -28.31 -8.13
N ASP A 60 14.28 -27.08 -8.07
CA ASP A 60 14.99 -25.87 -8.55
C ASP A 60 15.31 -24.82 -7.47
N ASP A 61 15.27 -25.17 -6.18
CA ASP A 61 15.52 -24.20 -5.09
C ASP A 61 16.97 -23.69 -4.98
N ALA A 62 17.91 -24.26 -5.74
CA ALA A 62 19.31 -23.87 -5.67
C ALA A 62 19.81 -22.98 -6.83
N ALA A 63 19.06 -22.84 -7.90
CA ALA A 63 19.46 -22.09 -9.10
C ALA A 63 18.84 -20.69 -9.22
N ASP A 64 17.90 -20.32 -8.36
CA ASP A 64 17.10 -19.08 -8.49
C ASP A 64 17.67 -17.88 -7.69
N GLU A 65 18.72 -18.07 -6.89
CA GLU A 65 19.34 -16.97 -6.13
C GLU A 65 20.15 -15.96 -6.98
N ALA A 66 20.37 -16.21 -8.24
CA ALA A 66 21.23 -15.39 -9.11
C ALA A 66 20.50 -14.61 -10.22
N ARG A 67 19.20 -14.79 -10.41
CA ARG A 67 18.44 -13.96 -11.36
C ARG A 67 18.01 -12.67 -10.69
N VAL A 68 18.61 -11.55 -11.11
CA VAL A 68 18.06 -10.20 -10.83
C VAL A 68 16.63 -10.20 -11.38
N ALA A 69 15.64 -10.32 -10.50
CA ALA A 69 14.24 -10.37 -10.90
C ALA A 69 13.91 -9.13 -11.74
N ASP A 70 13.22 -9.34 -12.87
CA ASP A 70 12.76 -8.29 -13.76
C ASP A 70 12.01 -7.21 -12.95
N PRO A 71 12.40 -5.94 -13.05
CA PRO A 71 11.74 -4.84 -12.32
C PRO A 71 10.23 -4.78 -12.54
N ASP A 72 9.74 -5.13 -13.73
CA ASP A 72 8.31 -5.14 -14.04
C ASP A 72 7.59 -6.29 -13.32
N ALA A 73 8.22 -7.46 -13.24
CA ALA A 73 7.69 -8.59 -12.47
C ALA A 73 7.66 -8.26 -10.97
N VAL A 74 8.70 -7.61 -10.45
CA VAL A 74 8.73 -7.13 -9.05
C VAL A 74 7.63 -6.10 -8.81
N ALA A 75 7.44 -5.15 -9.73
CA ALA A 75 6.40 -4.13 -9.62
C ALA A 75 4.99 -4.74 -9.59
N ALA A 76 4.73 -5.72 -10.44
CA ALA A 76 3.44 -6.42 -10.49
C ALA A 76 3.17 -7.19 -9.19
N GLU A 77 4.17 -7.91 -8.67
CA GLU A 77 4.08 -8.65 -7.41
C GLU A 77 3.91 -7.71 -6.21
N PHE A 78 4.67 -6.60 -6.19
CA PHE A 78 4.56 -5.57 -5.15
C PHE A 78 3.16 -4.96 -5.12
N PHE A 79 2.62 -4.59 -6.29
CA PHE A 79 1.28 -4.00 -6.41
C PHE A 79 0.21 -4.99 -5.92
N ARG A 80 0.24 -6.22 -6.42
CA ARG A 80 -0.70 -7.28 -6.05
C ARG A 80 -0.69 -7.53 -4.55
N THR A 81 0.49 -7.86 -4.00
CA THR A 81 0.64 -8.20 -2.59
C THR A 81 0.28 -7.03 -1.68
N THR A 82 0.52 -5.77 -2.11
CA THR A 82 0.13 -4.58 -1.34
C THR A 82 -1.37 -4.57 -1.06
N PHE A 83 -2.21 -4.78 -2.07
CA PHE A 83 -3.66 -4.71 -1.88
C PHE A 83 -4.27 -5.99 -1.32
N GLU A 84 -3.72 -7.16 -1.64
CA GLU A 84 -4.14 -8.43 -1.02
C GLU A 84 -3.90 -8.40 0.51
N VAL A 85 -2.70 -8.05 0.94
CA VAL A 85 -2.35 -7.96 2.38
C VAL A 85 -3.15 -6.87 3.06
N MET A 86 -3.38 -5.73 2.41
CA MET A 86 -4.21 -4.65 2.93
C MET A 86 -5.64 -5.13 3.23
N GLY A 87 -6.24 -5.91 2.33
CA GLY A 87 -7.55 -6.53 2.53
C GLY A 87 -7.55 -7.53 3.68
N HIS A 88 -6.48 -8.33 3.80
CA HIS A 88 -6.33 -9.30 4.88
C HIS A 88 -6.17 -8.64 6.26
N VAL A 89 -5.35 -7.58 6.34
CA VAL A 89 -5.16 -6.80 7.57
C VAL A 89 -6.46 -6.11 7.99
N ALA A 90 -7.21 -5.51 7.04
CA ALA A 90 -8.49 -4.90 7.31
C ALA A 90 -9.56 -5.92 7.80
N LYS A 91 -9.39 -7.21 7.48
CA LYS A 91 -10.31 -8.28 7.91
C LYS A 91 -9.85 -8.97 9.20
N ALA A 92 -8.67 -8.64 9.73
CA ALA A 92 -8.04 -9.39 10.83
C ALA A 92 -8.85 -9.40 12.13
N ASP A 93 -9.66 -8.38 12.39
CA ASP A 93 -10.58 -8.31 13.55
C ASP A 93 -11.99 -8.86 13.27
N GLY A 94 -12.22 -9.45 12.09
CA GLY A 94 -13.45 -10.13 11.69
C GLY A 94 -14.35 -9.34 10.76
N ARG A 95 -14.39 -8.02 10.78
CA ARG A 95 -15.19 -7.16 9.91
C ARG A 95 -14.37 -6.02 9.34
N VAL A 96 -14.54 -5.75 8.05
CA VAL A 96 -13.98 -4.54 7.43
C VAL A 96 -14.91 -3.37 7.70
N SER A 97 -14.41 -2.37 8.40
CA SER A 97 -15.12 -1.13 8.71
C SER A 97 -15.09 -0.16 7.51
N GLU A 98 -16.03 0.80 7.50
CA GLU A 98 -16.02 1.88 6.50
C GLU A 98 -14.73 2.73 6.60
N ALA A 99 -14.17 2.92 7.80
CA ALA A 99 -12.94 3.66 7.99
C ALA A 99 -11.75 2.99 7.30
N GLU A 100 -11.67 1.65 7.33
CA GLU A 100 -10.64 0.85 6.64
C GLU A 100 -10.82 0.90 5.13
N ILE A 101 -12.06 0.83 4.64
CA ILE A 101 -12.36 1.02 3.21
C ILE A 101 -11.91 2.40 2.75
N GLN A 102 -12.21 3.45 3.51
CA GLN A 102 -11.78 4.82 3.20
C GLN A 102 -10.26 4.98 3.28
N ALA A 103 -9.60 4.30 4.23
CA ALA A 103 -8.13 4.30 4.29
C ALA A 103 -7.51 3.66 3.04
N ALA A 104 -8.03 2.51 2.58
CA ALA A 104 -7.59 1.88 1.35
C ALA A 104 -7.84 2.76 0.11
N ARG A 105 -9.00 3.42 0.03
CA ARG A 105 -9.32 4.38 -1.06
C ARG A 105 -8.36 5.57 -1.07
N ARG A 106 -7.99 6.11 0.10
CA ARG A 106 -6.99 7.18 0.18
C ARG A 106 -5.65 6.73 -0.37
N VAL A 107 -5.21 5.51 -0.07
CA VAL A 107 -3.97 4.97 -0.65
C VAL A 107 -4.05 4.87 -2.18
N MET A 108 -5.17 4.40 -2.74
CA MET A 108 -5.37 4.35 -4.19
C MET A 108 -5.31 5.75 -4.82
N SER A 109 -5.89 6.75 -4.14
CA SER A 109 -5.85 8.16 -4.56
C SER A 109 -4.44 8.75 -4.46
N ASP A 110 -3.72 8.50 -3.36
CA ASP A 110 -2.34 8.96 -3.16
C ASP A 110 -1.39 8.39 -4.21
N PHE A 111 -1.66 7.18 -4.68
CA PHE A 111 -0.90 6.53 -5.75
C PHE A 111 -1.32 6.99 -7.15
N ARG A 112 -2.35 7.83 -7.28
CA ARG A 112 -2.89 8.31 -8.56
C ARG A 112 -3.16 7.19 -9.55
N LEU A 113 -3.76 6.10 -9.06
CA LEU A 113 -4.05 4.93 -9.87
C LEU A 113 -4.99 5.27 -11.03
N SER A 114 -4.73 4.71 -12.20
CA SER A 114 -5.66 4.73 -13.32
C SER A 114 -6.94 3.95 -12.99
N PRO A 115 -8.06 4.18 -13.69
CA PRO A 115 -9.29 3.43 -13.45
C PRO A 115 -9.13 1.91 -13.51
N ALA A 116 -8.30 1.40 -14.42
CA ALA A 116 -7.99 -0.02 -14.52
C ALA A 116 -7.19 -0.54 -13.31
N GLN A 117 -6.23 0.24 -12.83
CA GLN A 117 -5.45 -0.09 -11.64
C GLN A 117 -6.29 -0.01 -10.36
N ILE A 118 -7.23 0.94 -10.27
CA ILE A 118 -8.18 1.02 -9.14
C ILE A 118 -9.03 -0.25 -9.09
N GLN A 119 -9.55 -0.71 -10.25
CA GLN A 119 -10.34 -1.94 -10.28
C GLN A 119 -9.50 -3.16 -9.87
N ALA A 120 -8.27 -3.28 -10.38
CA ALA A 120 -7.35 -4.34 -9.98
C ALA A 120 -7.03 -4.30 -8.48
N ALA A 121 -6.80 -3.11 -7.92
CA ALA A 121 -6.55 -2.93 -6.49
C ALA A 121 -7.76 -3.35 -5.62
N ILE A 122 -8.98 -3.03 -6.06
CA ILE A 122 -10.23 -3.46 -5.39
C ILE A 122 -10.37 -4.99 -5.44
N ASP A 123 -10.06 -5.60 -6.58
CA ASP A 123 -10.11 -7.05 -6.74
C ASP A 123 -9.10 -7.75 -5.82
N PHE A 124 -7.84 -7.30 -5.80
CA PHE A 124 -6.80 -7.82 -4.89
C PHE A 124 -7.15 -7.61 -3.41
N PHE A 125 -7.67 -6.44 -3.05
CA PHE A 125 -8.17 -6.18 -1.70
C PHE A 125 -9.28 -7.17 -1.32
N SER A 126 -10.15 -7.51 -2.26
CA SER A 126 -11.23 -8.46 -2.05
C SER A 126 -10.72 -9.91 -1.95
N ASP A 127 -9.71 -10.27 -2.74
CA ASP A 127 -9.04 -11.57 -2.65
C ASP A 127 -8.36 -11.76 -1.28
N GLY A 128 -7.72 -10.71 -0.75
CA GLY A 128 -7.09 -10.72 0.57
C GLY A 128 -8.07 -10.93 1.73
N LYS A 129 -9.36 -10.61 1.55
CA LYS A 129 -10.41 -10.86 2.56
C LYS A 129 -10.91 -12.31 2.58
N ASP A 130 -10.55 -13.14 1.60
CA ASP A 130 -10.95 -14.56 1.60
C ASP A 130 -10.35 -15.26 2.83
N PRO A 131 -11.14 -15.99 3.62
CA PRO A 131 -10.63 -16.74 4.78
C PRO A 131 -9.53 -17.75 4.45
N ARG A 132 -9.42 -18.18 3.19
CA ARG A 132 -8.40 -19.10 2.69
C ARG A 132 -7.16 -18.39 2.13
N TYR A 133 -7.11 -17.06 2.19
CA TYR A 133 -5.95 -16.31 1.73
C TYR A 133 -4.72 -16.60 2.60
N ASP A 134 -3.67 -17.12 1.97
CA ASP A 134 -2.40 -17.38 2.63
C ASP A 134 -1.47 -16.15 2.51
N TRP A 135 -1.62 -15.25 3.48
CA TRP A 135 -0.78 -14.05 3.57
C TRP A 135 0.71 -14.39 3.71
N SER A 136 1.05 -15.50 4.39
CA SER A 136 2.44 -15.87 4.63
C SER A 136 3.14 -16.24 3.32
N ARG A 137 2.47 -17.05 2.48
CA ARG A 137 2.96 -17.40 1.13
C ARG A 137 3.10 -16.16 0.26
N ALA A 138 2.13 -15.25 0.26
CA ALA A 138 2.16 -14.02 -0.51
C ALA A 138 3.33 -13.11 -0.09
N VAL A 139 3.53 -12.90 1.22
CA VAL A 139 4.62 -12.07 1.75
C VAL A 139 5.99 -12.71 1.52
N MET A 140 6.11 -14.04 1.61
CA MET A 140 7.34 -14.74 1.24
C MET A 140 7.63 -14.62 -0.27
N GLY A 141 6.60 -14.68 -1.12
CA GLY A 141 6.71 -14.41 -2.55
C GLY A 141 7.25 -13.01 -2.83
N LEU A 142 6.68 -12.00 -2.19
CA LEU A 142 7.16 -10.62 -2.28
C LEU A 142 8.62 -10.49 -1.81
N ARG A 143 8.96 -11.12 -0.68
CA ARG A 143 10.35 -11.10 -0.15
C ARG A 143 11.33 -11.68 -1.15
N ARG A 144 11.00 -12.80 -1.80
CA ARG A 144 11.81 -13.42 -2.86
C ARG A 144 11.93 -12.50 -4.07
N ALA A 145 10.82 -11.96 -4.57
CA ALA A 145 10.81 -11.01 -5.69
C ALA A 145 11.66 -9.76 -5.41
N CYS A 146 11.66 -9.29 -4.16
CA CYS A 146 12.45 -8.15 -3.69
C CYS A 146 13.83 -8.54 -3.13
N ALA A 147 14.39 -9.70 -3.49
CA ALA A 147 15.71 -10.13 -3.03
C ALA A 147 16.76 -9.05 -3.33
N GLY A 148 17.60 -8.71 -2.34
CA GLY A 148 18.59 -7.63 -2.46
C GLY A 148 18.01 -6.19 -2.42
N ARG A 149 16.70 -6.02 -2.23
CA ARG A 149 16.00 -4.71 -2.26
C ARG A 149 15.25 -4.44 -0.94
N PRO A 150 15.94 -4.41 0.21
CA PRO A 150 15.27 -4.28 1.52
C PRO A 150 14.48 -2.98 1.68
N ASP A 151 14.83 -1.93 0.91
CA ASP A 151 14.11 -0.66 0.95
C ASP A 151 12.67 -0.80 0.41
N LEU A 152 12.43 -1.66 -0.60
CA LEU A 152 11.07 -1.96 -1.08
C LEU A 152 10.22 -2.65 -0.01
N LEU A 153 10.79 -3.62 0.71
CA LEU A 153 10.09 -4.33 1.79
C LEU A 153 9.72 -3.39 2.94
N ARG A 154 10.57 -2.40 3.23
CA ARG A 154 10.26 -1.36 4.21
C ARG A 154 9.16 -0.42 3.74
N VAL A 155 9.19 0.00 2.48
CA VAL A 155 8.12 0.82 1.87
C VAL A 155 6.80 0.06 1.89
N PHE A 156 6.80 -1.23 1.55
CA PHE A 156 5.61 -2.07 1.65
C PHE A 156 5.04 -2.08 3.08
N LEU A 157 5.87 -2.34 4.08
CA LEU A 157 5.44 -2.37 5.48
C LEU A 157 4.92 -0.99 5.94
N GLU A 158 5.58 0.11 5.54
CA GLU A 158 5.14 1.48 5.85
C GLU A 158 3.74 1.76 5.28
N ILE A 159 3.46 1.34 4.04
CA ILE A 159 2.14 1.47 3.40
C ILE A 159 1.08 0.70 4.21
N GLN A 160 1.35 -0.56 4.56
CA GLN A 160 0.42 -1.39 5.32
C GLN A 160 0.12 -0.80 6.71
N MET A 161 1.16 -0.41 7.44
CA MET A 161 1.01 0.17 8.78
C MET A 161 0.27 1.51 8.75
N ARG A 162 0.58 2.40 7.80
CA ARG A 162 -0.10 3.68 7.64
C ARG A 162 -1.58 3.47 7.37
N THR A 163 -1.92 2.57 6.45
CA THR A 163 -3.31 2.27 6.11
C THR A 163 -4.07 1.72 7.32
N ALA A 164 -3.47 0.80 8.08
CA ALA A 164 -4.10 0.24 9.28
C ALA A 164 -4.24 1.29 10.40
N ILE A 165 -3.26 2.18 10.60
CA ILE A 165 -3.35 3.30 11.54
C ILE A 165 -4.52 4.21 11.18
N ASP A 166 -4.70 4.50 9.89
CA ASP A 166 -5.77 5.38 9.39
C ASP A 166 -7.16 4.74 9.47
N GLY A 167 -7.24 3.42 9.34
CA GLY A 167 -8.50 2.66 9.35
C GLY A 167 -8.96 2.21 10.73
N CYS A 168 -8.08 1.54 11.50
CA CYS A 168 -8.42 0.88 12.76
C CYS A 168 -7.50 1.24 13.94
N ASP A 169 -6.70 2.30 13.82
CA ASP A 169 -5.72 2.73 14.83
C ASP A 169 -4.65 1.65 15.15
N LEU A 170 -4.51 0.65 14.28
CA LEU A 170 -3.51 -0.42 14.38
C LEU A 170 -3.42 -1.02 15.80
N ARG A 171 -4.53 -1.57 16.29
CA ARG A 171 -4.61 -2.25 17.60
C ARG A 171 -5.02 -3.71 17.42
N GLY A 172 -4.84 -4.51 18.48
CA GLY A 172 -5.30 -5.91 18.52
C GLY A 172 -4.71 -6.79 17.41
N GLU A 173 -5.58 -7.57 16.75
CA GLU A 173 -5.19 -8.53 15.71
C GLU A 173 -4.51 -7.88 14.48
N PRO A 174 -4.98 -6.74 13.92
CA PRO A 174 -4.27 -6.08 12.82
C PRO A 174 -2.81 -5.76 13.17
N ARG A 175 -2.55 -5.30 14.40
CA ARG A 175 -1.18 -5.01 14.86
C ARG A 175 -0.35 -6.28 15.02
N ALA A 176 -0.92 -7.32 15.60
CA ALA A 176 -0.24 -8.62 15.78
C ALA A 176 0.10 -9.24 14.42
N LEU A 177 -0.83 -9.18 13.46
CA LEU A 177 -0.62 -9.66 12.10
C LEU A 177 0.49 -8.90 11.39
N LEU A 178 0.48 -7.56 11.44
CA LEU A 178 1.56 -6.75 10.84
C LEU A 178 2.92 -6.98 11.51
N GLY A 179 2.95 -7.30 12.80
CA GLY A 179 4.17 -7.73 13.49
C GLY A 179 4.73 -9.05 12.93
N ARG A 180 3.85 -10.03 12.65
CA ARG A 180 4.24 -11.30 11.99
C ARG A 180 4.74 -11.05 10.56
N ILE A 181 4.04 -10.23 9.80
CA ILE A 181 4.45 -9.83 8.44
C ILE A 181 5.84 -9.16 8.47
N ALA A 182 6.06 -8.22 9.39
CA ALA A 182 7.36 -7.55 9.55
C ALA A 182 8.49 -8.56 9.81
N ALA A 183 8.25 -9.56 10.67
CA ALA A 183 9.22 -10.61 10.94
C ALA A 183 9.56 -11.44 9.68
N VAL A 184 8.55 -11.81 8.87
CA VAL A 184 8.77 -12.49 7.57
C VAL A 184 9.58 -11.63 6.62
N LEU A 185 9.35 -10.30 6.61
CA LEU A 185 10.10 -9.34 5.78
C LEU A 185 11.52 -9.06 6.29
N GLY A 186 11.89 -9.60 7.46
CA GLY A 186 13.20 -9.37 8.10
C GLY A 186 13.29 -8.03 8.83
N VAL A 187 12.16 -7.41 9.18
CA VAL A 187 12.09 -6.18 9.98
C VAL A 187 11.97 -6.55 11.46
N GLY A 188 12.97 -6.16 12.25
CA GLY A 188 13.01 -6.47 13.68
C GLY A 188 11.94 -5.71 14.50
N GLY A 189 11.57 -6.27 15.67
CA GLY A 189 10.53 -5.68 16.53
C GLY A 189 10.80 -4.23 16.96
N ILE A 190 12.07 -3.88 17.19
CA ILE A 190 12.45 -2.50 17.54
C ILE A 190 12.23 -1.54 16.35
N GLU A 191 12.59 -1.97 15.13
CA GLU A 191 12.37 -1.18 13.91
C GLU A 191 10.86 -1.03 13.64
N PHE A 192 10.08 -2.10 13.82
CA PHE A 192 8.62 -2.07 13.72
C PHE A 192 8.00 -1.07 14.70
N ALA A 193 8.35 -1.14 15.98
CA ALA A 193 7.83 -0.23 17.01
C ALA A 193 8.21 1.23 16.74
N ARG A 194 9.42 1.47 16.23
CA ARG A 194 9.87 2.81 15.83
C ARG A 194 9.06 3.35 14.66
N LEU A 195 8.83 2.53 13.64
CA LEU A 195 8.01 2.91 12.47
C LEU A 195 6.57 3.20 12.90
N GLU A 196 5.99 2.37 13.75
CA GLU A 196 4.65 2.57 14.31
C GLU A 196 4.55 3.92 15.05
N ALA A 197 5.50 4.22 15.93
CA ALA A 197 5.51 5.48 16.68
C ALA A 197 5.54 6.70 15.76
N VAL A 198 6.42 6.68 14.74
CA VAL A 198 6.52 7.76 13.74
C VAL A 198 5.23 7.94 12.97
N LEU A 199 4.60 6.86 12.51
CA LEU A 199 3.35 6.93 11.74
C LEU A 199 2.18 7.42 12.57
N ARG A 200 2.05 6.95 13.83
CA ARG A 200 1.01 7.42 14.78
C ARG A 200 1.14 8.91 15.06
N GLN A 201 2.36 9.38 15.26
CA GLN A 201 2.61 10.79 15.52
C GLN A 201 2.21 11.65 14.31
N ARG A 202 2.58 11.25 13.09
CA ARG A 202 2.16 11.95 11.87
C ARG A 202 0.65 12.02 11.72
N ARG A 203 -0.06 10.95 12.03
CA ARG A 203 -1.54 10.95 12.03
C ARG A 203 -2.08 11.97 13.02
N ALA A 204 -1.56 11.98 14.25
CA ALA A 204 -1.98 12.93 15.29
C ALA A 204 -1.74 14.38 14.86
N GLU A 205 -0.60 14.67 14.25
CA GLU A 205 -0.25 16.01 13.76
C GLU A 205 -1.12 16.43 12.58
N SER A 206 -1.40 15.52 11.64
CA SER A 206 -2.35 15.78 10.54
C SER A 206 -3.76 16.07 11.06
N ALA A 207 -4.20 15.36 12.09
CA ALA A 207 -5.48 15.60 12.74
C ALA A 207 -5.50 16.91 13.54
N ALA A 208 -4.40 17.28 14.18
CA ALA A 208 -4.25 18.55 14.91
C ALA A 208 -4.14 19.74 13.93
N GLY A 209 -3.37 19.60 12.85
CA GLY A 209 -3.23 20.62 11.81
C GLY A 209 -4.55 20.92 11.08
N ALA A 210 -5.43 19.95 10.95
CA ALA A 210 -6.79 20.16 10.43
C ALA A 210 -7.67 21.00 11.37
N ARG A 211 -7.34 21.09 12.66
CA ARG A 211 -8.07 21.88 13.66
C ARG A 211 -7.52 23.30 13.86
N VAL A 212 -6.25 23.50 13.51
CA VAL A 212 -5.56 24.82 13.61
C VAL A 212 -5.05 25.15 12.21
N ALA A 213 -5.92 25.74 11.41
CA ALA A 213 -5.62 26.06 10.02
C ALA A 213 -4.59 27.19 9.93
N THR A 214 -3.31 26.83 9.86
CA THR A 214 -2.36 27.51 9.01
C THR A 214 -1.81 26.46 8.05
N PRO A 215 -2.22 26.44 6.78
CA PRO A 215 -1.76 25.45 5.82
C PRO A 215 -0.25 25.64 5.59
N GLY A 216 0.55 24.62 5.87
CA GLY A 216 1.72 24.39 5.06
C GLY A 216 3.09 24.67 5.62
N ARG A 217 3.34 24.77 6.93
CA ARG A 217 4.74 24.89 7.38
C ARG A 217 5.10 23.78 8.36
N MET A 218 6.00 22.87 7.92
CA MET A 218 6.58 21.86 8.79
C MET A 218 7.27 22.52 9.99
N THR A 219 6.99 22.06 11.22
CA THR A 219 7.65 22.56 12.43
C THR A 219 9.00 21.87 12.63
N LEU A 220 9.89 22.50 13.43
CA LEU A 220 11.20 21.91 13.76
C LEU A 220 11.05 20.53 14.44
N ALA A 221 10.07 20.36 15.32
CA ALA A 221 9.78 19.08 15.96
C ALA A 221 9.36 18.01 14.93
N MET A 222 8.47 18.36 13.98
CA MET A 222 8.10 17.49 12.87
C MET A 222 9.30 17.12 11.99
N ALA A 223 10.19 18.07 11.74
CA ALA A 223 11.40 17.84 10.94
C ALA A 223 12.31 16.76 11.57
N TYR A 224 12.56 16.81 12.88
CA TYR A 224 13.32 15.76 13.57
C TYR A 224 12.66 14.39 13.45
N GLN A 225 11.35 14.32 13.49
CA GLN A 225 10.60 13.07 13.35
C GLN A 225 10.65 12.53 11.93
N VAL A 226 10.53 13.38 10.92
CA VAL A 226 10.68 12.99 9.51
C VAL A 226 12.03 12.30 9.27
N LEU A 227 13.11 12.84 9.87
CA LEU A 227 14.43 12.23 9.78
C LEU A 227 14.60 11.01 10.72
N GLY A 228 13.69 10.82 11.70
CA GLY A 228 13.76 9.73 12.66
C GLY A 228 14.88 9.90 13.69
N VAL A 229 15.12 11.12 14.14
CA VAL A 229 16.09 11.48 15.17
C VAL A 229 15.44 12.31 16.27
N THR A 230 16.07 12.35 17.44
CA THR A 230 15.63 13.22 18.55
C THR A 230 16.16 14.64 18.37
N ALA A 231 15.50 15.61 19.01
CA ALA A 231 15.97 16.99 19.02
C ALA A 231 17.35 17.17 19.71
N THR A 232 17.74 16.19 20.53
CA THR A 232 19.03 16.15 21.24
C THR A 232 20.13 15.41 20.48
N ALA A 233 19.82 14.82 19.30
CA ALA A 233 20.80 14.12 18.47
C ALA A 233 21.92 15.08 18.01
N GLY A 234 23.14 14.61 17.93
CA GLY A 234 24.27 15.38 17.42
C GLY A 234 24.13 15.67 15.91
N ASP A 235 24.79 16.75 15.44
CA ASP A 235 24.68 17.18 14.04
C ASP A 235 25.11 16.08 13.05
N ASP A 236 26.17 15.34 13.36
CA ASP A 236 26.62 14.20 12.54
C ASP A 236 25.55 13.08 12.47
N GLU A 237 24.81 12.87 13.54
CA GLU A 237 23.73 11.89 13.55
C GLU A 237 22.57 12.36 12.68
N VAL A 238 22.24 13.65 12.75
CA VAL A 238 21.19 14.27 11.90
C VAL A 238 21.57 14.16 10.42
N VAL A 239 22.81 14.50 10.06
CA VAL A 239 23.32 14.39 8.68
C VAL A 239 23.26 12.94 8.18
N ARG A 240 23.71 11.98 8.99
CA ARG A 240 23.63 10.55 8.65
C ARG A 240 22.19 10.09 8.48
N ALA A 241 21.28 10.55 9.34
CA ALA A 241 19.86 10.22 9.24
C ALA A 241 19.25 10.80 7.96
N TYR A 242 19.52 12.06 7.63
CA TYR A 242 19.07 12.66 6.38
C TYR A 242 19.54 11.85 5.16
N ARG A 243 20.85 11.58 5.04
CA ARG A 243 21.39 10.82 3.91
C ARG A 243 20.77 9.42 3.80
N ARG A 244 20.57 8.74 4.93
CA ARG A 244 19.95 7.42 4.99
C ARG A 244 18.49 7.46 4.54
N GLN A 245 17.71 8.45 5.01
CA GLN A 245 16.30 8.60 4.63
C GLN A 245 16.16 8.97 3.15
N LEU A 246 16.97 9.91 2.68
CA LEU A 246 16.99 10.33 1.27
C LEU A 246 17.32 9.16 0.35
N SER A 247 18.39 8.41 0.63
CA SER A 247 18.77 7.23 -0.16
C SER A 247 17.71 6.14 -0.15
N ARG A 248 16.99 5.96 0.97
CA ARG A 248 15.93 4.93 1.10
C ARG A 248 14.69 5.25 0.28
N HIS A 249 14.31 6.53 0.22
CA HIS A 249 13.08 6.96 -0.43
C HIS A 249 13.29 7.64 -1.80
N HIS A 250 14.54 7.62 -2.33
CA HIS A 250 14.83 8.24 -3.62
C HIS A 250 14.00 7.57 -4.74
N PRO A 251 13.19 8.33 -5.50
CA PRO A 251 12.26 7.76 -6.47
C PRO A 251 12.96 6.94 -7.56
N ASP A 252 14.12 7.41 -8.06
CA ASP A 252 14.85 6.71 -9.11
C ASP A 252 15.41 5.36 -8.61
N LYS A 253 15.91 5.32 -7.37
CA LYS A 253 16.36 4.08 -6.75
C LYS A 253 15.21 3.10 -6.54
N LEU A 254 14.06 3.59 -6.08
CA LEU A 254 12.88 2.75 -5.87
C LEU A 254 12.31 2.26 -7.21
N LYS A 255 12.30 3.12 -8.25
CA LYS A 255 11.90 2.74 -9.62
C LYS A 255 12.81 1.66 -10.18
N SER A 256 14.13 1.85 -10.13
CA SER A 256 15.10 0.85 -10.61
C SER A 256 15.03 -0.47 -9.83
N ASN A 257 14.57 -0.41 -8.59
CA ASN A 257 14.33 -1.59 -7.76
C ASN A 257 12.97 -2.27 -8.00
N GLY A 258 12.10 -1.73 -8.89
CA GLY A 258 10.81 -2.31 -9.23
C GLY A 258 9.65 -1.79 -8.38
N LEU A 259 9.73 -0.57 -7.81
CA LEU A 259 8.53 0.06 -7.27
C LEU A 259 7.58 0.39 -8.44
N PRO A 260 6.28 0.03 -8.36
CA PRO A 260 5.31 0.37 -9.39
C PRO A 260 5.29 1.87 -9.71
N GLU A 261 5.18 2.22 -10.99
CA GLU A 261 5.21 3.61 -11.42
C GLU A 261 4.09 4.45 -10.77
N SER A 262 2.92 3.85 -10.57
CA SER A 262 1.81 4.46 -9.85
C SER A 262 2.13 4.83 -8.39
N MET A 263 3.11 4.17 -7.77
CA MET A 263 3.53 4.42 -6.39
C MET A 263 4.72 5.39 -6.29
N LEU A 264 5.32 5.80 -7.42
CA LEU A 264 6.46 6.73 -7.44
C LEU A 264 6.09 8.13 -6.93
N GLU A 265 4.86 8.58 -7.13
CA GLU A 265 4.41 9.87 -6.60
C GLU A 265 4.44 9.90 -5.08
N HIS A 266 4.12 8.79 -4.42
CA HIS A 266 4.29 8.66 -2.98
C HIS A 266 5.77 8.76 -2.56
N ALA A 267 6.67 8.11 -3.29
CA ALA A 267 8.12 8.21 -3.05
C ALA A 267 8.64 9.64 -3.25
N LYS A 268 8.20 10.33 -4.31
CA LYS A 268 8.56 11.74 -4.56
C LYS A 268 8.07 12.66 -3.45
N SER A 269 6.81 12.52 -3.05
CA SER A 269 6.24 13.30 -1.93
C SER A 269 7.02 13.05 -0.64
N ARG A 270 7.41 11.79 -0.38
CA ARG A 270 8.21 11.43 0.79
C ARG A 270 9.61 12.04 0.74
N THR A 271 10.26 12.00 -0.41
CA THR A 271 11.57 12.62 -0.64
C THR A 271 11.51 14.12 -0.41
N GLN A 272 10.48 14.79 -0.91
CA GLN A 272 10.26 16.23 -0.71
C GLN A 272 10.13 16.58 0.78
N GLN A 273 9.38 15.79 1.55
CA GLN A 273 9.26 15.97 3.00
C GLN A 273 10.60 15.81 3.73
N ILE A 274 11.44 14.86 3.30
CA ILE A 274 12.76 14.61 3.88
C ILE A 274 13.67 15.81 3.61
N ILE A 275 13.65 16.39 2.41
CA ILE A 275 14.44 17.57 2.04
C ILE A 275 13.97 18.79 2.86
N GLU A 276 12.67 19.04 2.93
CA GLU A 276 12.10 20.13 3.72
C GLU A 276 12.49 20.02 5.20
N ALA A 277 12.39 18.80 5.77
CA ALA A 277 12.80 18.54 7.15
C ALA A 277 14.28 18.85 7.40
N TRP A 278 15.13 18.44 6.46
CA TRP A 278 16.56 18.75 6.52
C TRP A 278 16.80 20.25 6.49
N ASP A 279 16.19 20.99 5.58
CA ASP A 279 16.38 22.43 5.44
C ASP A 279 15.96 23.19 6.71
N ILE A 280 14.86 22.77 7.34
CA ILE A 280 14.39 23.36 8.62
C ILE A 280 15.39 23.11 9.75
N ILE A 281 15.87 21.85 9.90
CA ILE A 281 16.83 21.51 10.96
C ILE A 281 18.16 22.20 10.72
N ARG A 282 18.64 22.20 9.47
CA ARG A 282 19.88 22.86 9.08
C ARG A 282 19.86 24.35 9.41
N ALA A 283 18.76 25.03 9.08
CA ALA A 283 18.58 26.45 9.38
C ALA A 283 18.52 26.70 10.88
N ALA A 284 17.82 25.88 11.66
CA ALA A 284 17.67 26.03 13.09
C ALA A 284 18.97 25.78 13.88
N ARG A 285 19.86 24.91 13.38
CA ARG A 285 21.12 24.53 14.02
C ARG A 285 22.35 25.22 13.44
N GLY A 286 22.22 25.94 12.33
CA GLY A 286 23.37 26.58 11.64
C GLY A 286 24.34 25.56 11.03
N ILE A 287 23.88 24.35 10.68
CA ILE A 287 24.73 23.31 10.08
C ILE A 287 25.16 23.76 8.69
N LYS A 288 26.48 23.90 8.50
CA LYS A 288 27.07 24.23 7.18
C LYS A 288 27.00 23.01 6.26
N SER A 289 26.75 23.25 4.96
CA SER A 289 26.69 22.21 3.92
C SER A 289 28.03 21.52 3.74
#